data_2d70330fafb9d4f642ccbdfa63a4d3de
#
_entry.id   2d70330fafb9d4f642ccbdfa63a4d3de
#
_cell.length_a   1.000
_cell.length_b   1.000
_cell.length_c   1.000
_cell.angle_alpha   90.00
_cell.angle_beta   90.00
_cell.angle_gamma   90.00
#
_symmetry.space_group_name_H-M   'P 1'
#
loop_
_entity.id
_entity.type
_entity.pdbx_description
1 polymer ?
#
loop_
_entity_poly.entity_id
_entity_poly.type
_entity_poly.pdbx_seq_one_letter_code
_entity_poly.pdbx_strand_id
1 'polypeptide(L)'
;MQDTLSSPILAGQTAVVTGGASGIGKSIVQRFLEAGANCLAADLNEEALAALKEEFAAYGDKLDIARVDVSDRDAVEGMVDRAVDMYGQMDIIVNNAGIMDNLLPIAEMDDDVWERLMKVNLNSVMYGTRKAVRYFLDRGEGGVIINTASLSGLCAGRGGCAYTASKFAVVGLTKNVAFMYADTGIRCNAICPGNTQTNIGVGMRQPSERGMAKATTGYAGATRSGTPEEISAAALFLASDQAGFINGETLTIDGGWSAY
;
A
#
# COMPACT_ATOMS: atom_id res chain seq x y z
N MET A 1 34.12 -14.06 19.92
CA MET A 1 32.77 -13.55 19.68
C MET A 1 32.48 -13.79 18.21
N GLN A 2 31.75 -14.84 17.87
CA GLN A 2 31.34 -15.07 16.49
C GLN A 2 30.26 -14.04 16.18
N ASP A 3 30.52 -13.16 15.17
CA ASP A 3 29.47 -12.37 14.53
C ASP A 3 28.45 -13.33 13.94
N THR A 4 27.37 -13.56 14.66
CA THR A 4 26.15 -14.07 14.06
C THR A 4 25.59 -12.93 13.23
N LEU A 5 25.98 -12.86 11.94
CA LEU A 5 25.28 -12.10 10.95
C LEU A 5 23.82 -12.59 11.00
N SER A 6 22.95 -11.83 11.66
CA SER A 6 21.52 -12.13 11.69
C SER A 6 21.04 -12.15 10.25
N SER A 7 20.33 -13.23 9.87
CA SER A 7 19.71 -13.32 8.54
C SER A 7 18.91 -12.04 8.25
N PRO A 8 18.85 -11.62 6.99
CA PRO A 8 18.03 -10.46 6.62
C PRO A 8 16.59 -10.63 7.13
N ILE A 9 15.99 -9.53 7.59
CA ILE A 9 14.74 -9.51 8.39
C ILE A 9 13.53 -10.17 7.69
N LEU A 10 13.52 -10.22 6.34
CA LEU A 10 12.51 -10.89 5.51
C LEU A 10 13.10 -12.05 4.67
N ALA A 11 14.22 -12.64 5.12
CA ALA A 11 14.85 -13.72 4.38
C ALA A 11 13.91 -14.90 4.17
N GLY A 12 13.76 -15.32 2.89
CA GLY A 12 12.91 -16.46 2.51
C GLY A 12 11.42 -16.13 2.42
N GLN A 13 10.99 -14.92 2.76
CA GLN A 13 9.61 -14.50 2.58
C GLN A 13 9.34 -13.98 1.15
N THR A 14 8.10 -14.05 0.73
CA THR A 14 7.64 -13.54 -0.56
C THR A 14 6.58 -12.46 -0.36
N ALA A 15 6.79 -11.30 -0.99
CA ALA A 15 5.90 -10.15 -0.92
C ALA A 15 5.30 -9.81 -2.29
N VAL A 16 4.02 -9.48 -2.31
CA VAL A 16 3.32 -8.87 -3.45
C VAL A 16 3.05 -7.41 -3.14
N VAL A 17 3.43 -6.49 -4.04
CA VAL A 17 3.25 -5.04 -3.84
C VAL A 17 2.52 -4.43 -5.03
N THR A 18 1.32 -3.89 -4.82
CA THR A 18 0.58 -3.17 -5.86
C THR A 18 1.01 -1.71 -5.96
N GLY A 19 1.01 -1.13 -7.18
CA GLY A 19 1.60 0.20 -7.41
C GLY A 19 3.12 0.18 -7.16
N GLY A 20 3.75 -0.97 -7.44
CA GLY A 20 5.14 -1.27 -7.07
C GLY A 20 6.19 -0.61 -7.95
N ALA A 21 5.80 0.02 -9.08
CA ALA A 21 6.76 0.60 -10.03
C ALA A 21 7.14 2.06 -9.71
N SER A 22 6.47 2.74 -8.78
CA SER A 22 6.74 4.14 -8.48
C SER A 22 6.46 4.52 -7.02
N GLY A 23 6.96 5.68 -6.60
CA GLY A 23 6.65 6.30 -5.32
C GLY A 23 6.84 5.38 -4.11
N ILE A 24 5.85 5.32 -3.22
CA ILE A 24 5.87 4.51 -2.00
C ILE A 24 6.01 3.02 -2.34
N GLY A 25 5.27 2.52 -3.33
CA GLY A 25 5.31 1.10 -3.71
C GLY A 25 6.70 0.66 -4.18
N LYS A 26 7.35 1.44 -5.04
CA LYS A 26 8.74 1.18 -5.47
C LYS A 26 9.70 1.15 -4.28
N SER A 27 9.58 2.11 -3.37
CA SER A 27 10.42 2.16 -2.17
C SER A 27 10.18 0.97 -1.24
N ILE A 28 8.92 0.46 -1.14
CA ILE A 28 8.61 -0.78 -0.40
C ILE A 28 9.27 -1.98 -1.06
N VAL A 29 9.14 -2.13 -2.39
CA VAL A 29 9.79 -3.21 -3.16
C VAL A 29 11.30 -3.22 -2.92
N GLN A 30 11.96 -2.06 -3.07
CA GLN A 30 13.39 -1.93 -2.83
C GLN A 30 13.77 -2.40 -1.42
N ARG A 31 13.10 -1.86 -0.41
CA ARG A 31 13.40 -2.15 0.98
C ARG A 31 13.16 -3.61 1.36
N PHE A 32 12.14 -4.24 0.78
CA PHE A 32 11.86 -5.67 1.01
C PHE A 32 12.92 -6.56 0.34
N LEU A 33 13.36 -6.22 -0.87
CA LEU A 33 14.48 -6.90 -1.53
C LEU A 33 15.78 -6.77 -0.72
N GLU A 34 16.11 -5.56 -0.22
CA GLU A 34 17.25 -5.31 0.67
C GLU A 34 17.15 -6.12 1.97
N ALA A 35 15.92 -6.33 2.46
CA ALA A 35 15.63 -7.17 3.63
C ALA A 35 15.60 -8.67 3.32
N GLY A 36 15.91 -9.08 2.09
CA GLY A 36 16.08 -10.48 1.68
C GLY A 36 14.84 -11.18 1.15
N ALA A 37 13.71 -10.49 1.05
CA ALA A 37 12.47 -11.06 0.48
C ALA A 37 12.57 -11.27 -1.04
N ASN A 38 11.72 -12.17 -1.57
CA ASN A 38 11.31 -12.17 -2.96
C ASN A 38 10.15 -11.18 -3.14
N CYS A 39 10.09 -10.46 -4.24
CA CYS A 39 9.06 -9.46 -4.50
C CYS A 39 8.42 -9.64 -5.87
N LEU A 40 7.09 -9.65 -5.92
CA LEU A 40 6.32 -9.39 -7.12
C LEU A 40 5.84 -7.93 -7.09
N ALA A 41 6.41 -7.09 -7.95
CA ALA A 41 5.97 -5.71 -8.14
C ALA A 41 4.86 -5.66 -9.21
N ALA A 42 3.64 -5.31 -8.81
CA ALA A 42 2.50 -5.19 -9.70
C ALA A 42 2.16 -3.71 -9.94
N ASP A 43 2.01 -3.30 -11.19
CA ASP A 43 1.65 -1.94 -11.59
C ASP A 43 0.88 -1.93 -12.91
N LEU A 44 0.13 -0.87 -13.19
CA LEU A 44 -0.52 -0.68 -14.48
C LEU A 44 0.46 -0.21 -15.57
N ASN A 45 1.51 0.51 -15.17
CA ASN A 45 2.47 1.14 -16.07
C ASN A 45 3.62 0.19 -16.43
N GLU A 46 3.55 -0.40 -17.63
CA GLU A 46 4.55 -1.33 -18.15
C GLU A 46 5.94 -0.72 -18.31
N GLU A 47 6.03 0.55 -18.72
CA GLU A 47 7.30 1.24 -18.89
C GLU A 47 8.00 1.44 -17.54
N ALA A 48 7.24 1.84 -16.52
CA ALA A 48 7.75 1.99 -15.16
C ALA A 48 8.18 0.64 -14.56
N LEU A 49 7.46 -0.44 -14.85
CA LEU A 49 7.84 -1.80 -14.44
C LEU A 49 9.15 -2.25 -15.11
N ALA A 50 9.30 -1.99 -16.41
CA ALA A 50 10.54 -2.32 -17.12
C ALA A 50 11.75 -1.54 -16.58
N ALA A 51 11.56 -0.24 -16.32
CA ALA A 51 12.59 0.59 -15.70
C ALA A 51 12.95 0.12 -14.28
N LEU A 52 11.96 -0.29 -13.48
CA LEU A 52 12.17 -0.87 -12.16
C LEU A 52 13.03 -2.14 -12.24
N LYS A 53 12.71 -3.04 -13.18
CA LYS A 53 13.44 -4.30 -13.36
C LYS A 53 14.90 -4.07 -13.77
N GLU A 54 15.15 -3.09 -14.63
CA GLU A 54 16.49 -2.69 -15.02
C GLU A 54 17.27 -2.09 -13.84
N GLU A 55 16.67 -1.14 -13.12
CA GLU A 55 17.28 -0.48 -11.96
C GLU A 55 17.64 -1.49 -10.86
N PHE A 56 16.79 -2.49 -10.65
CA PHE A 56 16.96 -3.51 -9.60
C PHE A 56 17.52 -4.84 -10.14
N ALA A 57 18.18 -4.83 -11.29
CA ALA A 57 18.73 -6.03 -11.91
C ALA A 57 19.70 -6.83 -11.01
N ALA A 58 20.35 -6.17 -10.07
CA ALA A 58 21.24 -6.81 -9.10
C ALA A 58 20.54 -7.82 -8.17
N TYR A 59 19.21 -7.73 -8.01
CA TYR A 59 18.44 -8.69 -7.20
C TYR A 59 18.06 -9.97 -7.96
N GLY A 60 18.29 -10.02 -9.29
CA GLY A 60 18.07 -11.20 -10.12
C GLY A 60 16.64 -11.75 -10.00
N ASP A 61 16.55 -13.05 -9.72
CA ASP A 61 15.27 -13.78 -9.64
C ASP A 61 14.43 -13.45 -8.40
N LYS A 62 14.96 -12.64 -7.46
CA LYS A 62 14.18 -12.17 -6.32
C LYS A 62 13.15 -11.11 -6.69
N LEU A 63 13.27 -10.46 -7.84
CA LEU A 63 12.29 -9.49 -8.34
C LEU A 63 11.59 -10.01 -9.59
N ASP A 64 10.29 -10.19 -9.49
CA ASP A 64 9.42 -10.31 -10.67
C ASP A 64 8.50 -9.10 -10.80
N ILE A 65 8.04 -8.82 -12.01
CA ILE A 65 7.15 -7.71 -12.33
C ILE A 65 5.90 -8.23 -13.05
N ALA A 66 4.75 -7.62 -12.79
CA ALA A 66 3.51 -7.94 -13.45
C ALA A 66 2.72 -6.69 -13.80
N ARG A 67 2.25 -6.59 -15.06
CA ARG A 67 1.24 -5.60 -15.41
C ARG A 67 -0.09 -6.02 -14.81
N VAL A 68 -0.65 -5.20 -13.92
CA VAL A 68 -1.92 -5.46 -13.23
C VAL A 68 -2.76 -4.19 -13.20
N ASP A 69 -3.97 -4.25 -13.74
CA ASP A 69 -5.01 -3.25 -13.45
C ASP A 69 -5.72 -3.67 -12.16
N VAL A 70 -5.46 -2.96 -11.08
CA VAL A 70 -6.05 -3.29 -9.77
C VAL A 70 -7.56 -3.04 -9.71
N SER A 71 -8.15 -2.35 -10.69
CA SER A 71 -9.61 -2.21 -10.80
C SER A 71 -10.28 -3.49 -11.29
N ASP A 72 -9.52 -4.42 -11.86
CA ASP A 72 -9.96 -5.75 -12.29
C ASP A 72 -9.70 -6.77 -11.18
N ARG A 73 -10.78 -7.39 -10.70
CA ARG A 73 -10.71 -8.41 -9.66
C ARG A 73 -9.84 -9.61 -10.04
N ASP A 74 -10.02 -10.12 -11.25
CA ASP A 74 -9.36 -11.36 -11.67
C ASP A 74 -7.85 -11.10 -11.88
N ALA A 75 -7.46 -9.89 -12.33
CA ALA A 75 -6.07 -9.47 -12.40
C ALA A 75 -5.43 -9.38 -11.02
N VAL A 76 -6.15 -8.84 -10.02
CA VAL A 76 -5.66 -8.76 -8.62
C VAL A 76 -5.53 -10.15 -8.00
N GLU A 77 -6.50 -11.03 -8.19
CA GLU A 77 -6.42 -12.41 -7.66
C GLU A 77 -5.29 -13.20 -8.36
N GLY A 78 -5.12 -13.04 -9.67
CA GLY A 78 -4.08 -13.70 -10.47
C GLY A 78 -2.65 -13.28 -10.12
N MET A 79 -2.41 -12.04 -9.64
CA MET A 79 -1.06 -11.65 -9.20
C MET A 79 -0.60 -12.43 -7.95
N VAL A 80 -1.54 -12.79 -7.06
CA VAL A 80 -1.22 -13.62 -5.89
C VAL A 80 -0.86 -15.04 -6.35
N ASP A 81 -1.65 -15.63 -7.25
CA ASP A 81 -1.36 -16.95 -7.80
C ASP A 81 0.00 -16.97 -8.50
N ARG A 82 0.32 -15.92 -9.29
CA ARG A 82 1.64 -15.79 -9.94
C ARG A 82 2.80 -15.75 -8.92
N ALA A 83 2.65 -15.04 -7.81
CA ALA A 83 3.71 -15.01 -6.80
C ALA A 83 3.93 -16.40 -6.16
N VAL A 84 2.85 -17.13 -5.91
CA VAL A 84 2.90 -18.49 -5.39
C VAL A 84 3.54 -19.45 -6.41
N ASP A 85 3.16 -19.36 -7.67
CA ASP A 85 3.72 -20.19 -8.75
C ASP A 85 5.22 -19.97 -8.92
N MET A 86 5.68 -18.71 -8.81
CA MET A 86 7.06 -18.34 -9.01
C MET A 86 7.97 -18.63 -7.82
N TYR A 87 7.50 -18.37 -6.62
CA TYR A 87 8.32 -18.42 -5.39
C TYR A 87 7.93 -19.53 -4.43
N GLY A 88 6.88 -20.30 -4.75
CA GLY A 88 6.37 -21.40 -3.93
C GLY A 88 5.45 -20.97 -2.80
N GLN A 89 5.44 -19.66 -2.45
CA GLN A 89 4.61 -19.11 -1.37
C GLN A 89 4.40 -17.61 -1.52
N MET A 90 3.41 -17.08 -0.79
CA MET A 90 3.26 -15.65 -0.51
C MET A 90 3.06 -15.45 1.00
N ASP A 91 3.83 -14.56 1.61
CA ASP A 91 3.81 -14.28 3.06
C ASP A 91 3.27 -12.88 3.36
N ILE A 92 3.48 -11.96 2.42
CA ILE A 92 3.15 -10.54 2.59
C ILE A 92 2.42 -10.03 1.36
N ILE A 93 1.31 -9.32 1.58
CA ILE A 93 0.70 -8.50 0.54
C ILE A 93 0.65 -7.03 0.97
N VAL A 94 1.10 -6.13 0.09
CA VAL A 94 1.00 -4.68 0.28
C VAL A 94 0.04 -4.12 -0.77
N ASN A 95 -1.18 -3.82 -0.34
CA ASN A 95 -2.18 -3.14 -1.16
C ASN A 95 -1.88 -1.65 -1.15
N ASN A 96 -1.01 -1.19 -2.06
CA ASN A 96 -0.51 0.18 -2.08
C ASN A 96 -1.03 1.00 -3.26
N ALA A 97 -1.41 0.39 -4.37
CA ALA A 97 -1.94 1.11 -5.52
C ALA A 97 -3.09 2.05 -5.15
N GLY A 98 -3.09 3.26 -5.70
CA GLY A 98 -4.13 4.24 -5.44
C GLY A 98 -4.00 5.47 -6.33
N ILE A 99 -5.12 6.17 -6.49
CA ILE A 99 -5.23 7.42 -7.26
C ILE A 99 -5.88 8.51 -6.41
N MET A 100 -5.61 9.78 -6.77
CA MET A 100 -6.28 10.94 -6.18
C MET A 100 -7.51 11.35 -7.00
N ASP A 101 -8.47 11.99 -6.33
CA ASP A 101 -9.46 12.82 -7.00
C ASP A 101 -8.89 14.24 -7.25
N ASN A 102 -9.66 15.06 -7.94
CA ASN A 102 -9.30 16.48 -8.19
C ASN A 102 -9.64 17.39 -6.99
N LEU A 103 -9.54 16.90 -5.76
CA LEU A 103 -9.96 17.59 -4.53
C LEU A 103 -11.45 18.02 -4.56
N LEU A 104 -12.29 17.25 -5.24
CA LEU A 104 -13.69 17.61 -5.44
C LEU A 104 -14.49 17.56 -4.13
N PRO A 105 -15.16 18.66 -3.73
CA PRO A 105 -16.17 18.60 -2.69
C PRO A 105 -17.42 17.88 -3.20
N ILE A 106 -18.31 17.44 -2.28
CA ILE A 106 -19.45 16.57 -2.65
C ILE A 106 -20.38 17.16 -3.72
N ALA A 107 -20.58 18.48 -3.72
CA ALA A 107 -21.45 19.15 -4.70
C ALA A 107 -20.86 19.21 -6.12
N GLU A 108 -19.57 18.96 -6.27
CA GLU A 108 -18.85 18.96 -7.55
C GLU A 108 -18.41 17.55 -7.93
N MET A 109 -18.81 16.53 -7.15
CA MET A 109 -18.42 15.14 -7.37
C MET A 109 -19.15 14.57 -8.58
N ASP A 110 -18.39 14.06 -9.53
CA ASP A 110 -18.86 13.31 -10.69
C ASP A 110 -18.94 11.82 -10.35
N ASP A 111 -20.03 11.16 -10.76
CA ASP A 111 -20.25 9.72 -10.48
C ASP A 111 -19.15 8.84 -11.07
N ASP A 112 -18.65 9.14 -12.28
CA ASP A 112 -17.54 8.39 -12.90
C ASP A 112 -16.24 8.52 -12.11
N VAL A 113 -15.96 9.71 -11.57
CA VAL A 113 -14.79 9.94 -10.68
C VAL A 113 -14.95 9.15 -9.40
N TRP A 114 -16.13 9.19 -8.78
CA TRP A 114 -16.44 8.43 -7.58
C TRP A 114 -16.25 6.94 -7.80
N GLU A 115 -16.89 6.37 -8.83
CA GLU A 115 -16.79 4.95 -9.12
C GLU A 115 -15.37 4.49 -9.41
N ARG A 116 -14.62 5.27 -10.20
CA ARG A 116 -13.22 4.97 -10.50
C ARG A 116 -12.35 4.95 -9.24
N LEU A 117 -12.53 5.93 -8.35
CA LEU A 117 -11.78 5.94 -7.10
C LEU A 117 -12.14 4.76 -6.19
N MET A 118 -13.42 4.43 -6.08
CA MET A 118 -13.85 3.27 -5.29
C MET A 118 -13.29 1.97 -5.88
N LYS A 119 -13.30 1.80 -7.20
CA LYS A 119 -12.71 0.62 -7.86
C LYS A 119 -11.21 0.49 -7.58
N VAL A 120 -10.45 1.59 -7.72
CA VAL A 120 -8.98 1.56 -7.57
C VAL A 120 -8.55 1.60 -6.10
N ASN A 121 -9.14 2.46 -5.26
CA ASN A 121 -8.61 2.69 -3.91
C ASN A 121 -9.21 1.77 -2.84
N LEU A 122 -10.39 1.20 -3.08
CA LEU A 122 -11.10 0.37 -2.09
C LEU A 122 -11.31 -1.06 -2.58
N ASN A 123 -11.96 -1.25 -3.75
CA ASN A 123 -12.28 -2.59 -4.21
C ASN A 123 -11.01 -3.42 -4.47
N SER A 124 -9.95 -2.80 -5.00
CA SER A 124 -8.65 -3.45 -5.18
C SER A 124 -8.07 -3.98 -3.87
N VAL A 125 -8.12 -3.15 -2.82
CA VAL A 125 -7.66 -3.53 -1.47
C VAL A 125 -8.49 -4.68 -0.92
N MET A 126 -9.81 -4.65 -1.13
CA MET A 126 -10.70 -5.73 -0.72
C MET A 126 -10.41 -7.03 -1.50
N TYR A 127 -10.17 -6.96 -2.81
CA TYR A 127 -9.85 -8.15 -3.62
C TYR A 127 -8.52 -8.77 -3.18
N GLY A 128 -7.45 -7.97 -3.08
CA GLY A 128 -6.13 -8.43 -2.64
C GLY A 128 -6.17 -9.01 -1.22
N THR A 129 -6.80 -8.30 -0.29
CA THR A 129 -6.96 -8.76 1.09
C THR A 129 -7.73 -10.08 1.16
N ARG A 130 -8.85 -10.18 0.45
CA ARG A 130 -9.67 -11.40 0.42
C ARG A 130 -8.90 -12.60 -0.15
N LYS A 131 -8.19 -12.41 -1.25
CA LYS A 131 -7.38 -13.46 -1.87
C LYS A 131 -6.25 -13.89 -0.93
N ALA A 132 -5.56 -12.95 -0.31
CA ALA A 132 -4.49 -13.23 0.65
C ALA A 132 -5.01 -13.98 1.88
N VAL A 133 -6.10 -13.54 2.49
CA VAL A 133 -6.70 -14.24 3.65
C VAL A 133 -7.07 -15.68 3.31
N ARG A 134 -7.72 -15.92 2.16
CA ARG A 134 -8.05 -17.28 1.71
C ARG A 134 -6.80 -18.14 1.57
N TYR A 135 -5.78 -17.61 0.89
CA TYR A 135 -4.51 -18.30 0.71
C TYR A 135 -3.81 -18.61 2.04
N PHE A 136 -3.76 -17.66 2.97
CA PHE A 136 -3.14 -17.86 4.28
C PHE A 136 -3.89 -18.89 5.13
N LEU A 137 -5.22 -18.90 5.09
CA LEU A 137 -6.04 -19.90 5.78
C LEU A 137 -5.83 -21.30 5.19
N ASP A 138 -5.81 -21.42 3.86
CA ASP A 138 -5.58 -22.69 3.17
C ASP A 138 -4.18 -23.25 3.47
N ARG A 139 -3.17 -22.37 3.56
CA ARG A 139 -1.80 -22.74 3.94
C ARG A 139 -1.65 -23.08 5.42
N GLY A 140 -2.44 -22.47 6.30
CA GLY A 140 -2.41 -22.69 7.75
C GLY A 140 -1.23 -22.06 8.50
N GLU A 141 -0.46 -21.16 7.86
CA GLU A 141 0.76 -20.55 8.43
C GLU A 141 0.63 -19.05 8.73
N GLY A 142 -0.56 -18.48 8.53
CA GLY A 142 -0.77 -17.05 8.68
C GLY A 142 -0.15 -16.22 7.56
N GLY A 143 0.03 -14.92 7.80
CA GLY A 143 0.63 -13.98 6.85
C GLY A 143 0.38 -12.52 7.20
N VAL A 144 0.95 -11.61 6.41
CA VAL A 144 0.90 -10.17 6.68
C VAL A 144 0.21 -9.41 5.55
N ILE A 145 -0.75 -8.58 5.91
CA ILE A 145 -1.46 -7.67 5.01
C ILE A 145 -1.16 -6.24 5.44
N ILE A 146 -0.64 -5.43 4.53
CA ILE A 146 -0.39 -4.00 4.74
C ILE A 146 -1.22 -3.23 3.72
N ASN A 147 -2.11 -2.39 4.20
CA ASN A 147 -2.96 -1.54 3.36
C ASN A 147 -2.46 -0.09 3.41
N THR A 148 -2.12 0.49 2.26
CA THR A 148 -1.79 1.91 2.18
C THR A 148 -3.09 2.72 2.19
N ALA A 149 -3.48 3.17 3.38
CA ALA A 149 -4.55 4.14 3.55
C ALA A 149 -4.02 5.56 3.22
N SER A 150 -4.16 6.49 4.11
CA SER A 150 -3.69 7.88 4.04
C SER A 150 -4.04 8.57 5.35
N LEU A 151 -3.43 9.70 5.64
CA LEU A 151 -3.96 10.63 6.63
C LEU A 151 -5.43 11.03 6.31
N SER A 152 -5.82 11.03 5.02
CA SER A 152 -7.22 11.20 4.59
C SER A 152 -8.16 10.06 5.03
N GLY A 153 -7.64 8.95 5.53
CA GLY A 153 -8.42 7.87 6.14
C GLY A 153 -8.68 8.07 7.64
N LEU A 154 -8.09 9.09 8.25
CA LEU A 154 -8.20 9.42 9.67
C LEU A 154 -8.84 10.79 9.93
N CYS A 155 -8.64 11.74 9.01
CA CYS A 155 -9.22 13.09 9.09
C CYS A 155 -9.56 13.65 7.70
N ALA A 156 -10.45 14.62 7.64
CA ALA A 156 -10.81 15.32 6.41
C ALA A 156 -9.78 16.40 6.02
N GLY A 157 -9.94 16.95 4.81
CA GLY A 157 -9.19 18.12 4.35
C GLY A 157 -7.80 17.82 3.77
N ARG A 158 -7.50 16.56 3.48
CA ARG A 158 -6.22 16.11 2.87
C ARG A 158 -6.41 15.50 1.48
N GLY A 159 -7.64 15.36 1.03
CA GLY A 159 -8.08 14.87 -0.27
C GLY A 159 -9.50 15.35 -0.54
N GLY A 160 -10.03 15.08 -1.72
CA GLY A 160 -11.43 15.34 -2.03
C GLY A 160 -12.36 14.29 -1.42
N CYS A 161 -13.65 14.38 -1.74
CA CYS A 161 -14.70 13.58 -1.13
C CYS A 161 -14.50 12.08 -1.38
N ALA A 162 -14.31 11.67 -2.63
CA ALA A 162 -14.17 10.25 -2.99
C ALA A 162 -12.87 9.65 -2.44
N TYR A 163 -11.76 10.38 -2.51
CA TYR A 163 -10.49 9.94 -1.96
C TYR A 163 -10.61 9.72 -0.44
N THR A 164 -11.12 10.72 0.27
CA THR A 164 -11.32 10.63 1.72
C THR A 164 -12.21 9.43 2.09
N ALA A 165 -13.38 9.29 1.46
CA ALA A 165 -14.29 8.18 1.71
C ALA A 165 -13.62 6.81 1.47
N SER A 166 -12.88 6.66 0.35
CA SER A 166 -12.17 5.41 0.04
C SER A 166 -11.11 5.06 1.10
N LYS A 167 -10.35 6.06 1.59
CA LYS A 167 -9.28 5.82 2.57
C LYS A 167 -9.81 5.54 3.98
N PHE A 168 -10.92 6.15 4.39
CA PHE A 168 -11.65 5.75 5.61
C PHE A 168 -12.16 4.31 5.52
N ALA A 169 -12.70 3.91 4.35
CA ALA A 169 -13.17 2.55 4.14
C ALA A 169 -12.03 1.52 4.22
N VAL A 170 -10.83 1.83 3.70
CA VAL A 170 -9.64 0.99 3.84
C VAL A 170 -9.25 0.80 5.31
N VAL A 171 -9.30 1.85 6.12
CA VAL A 171 -9.07 1.76 7.57
C VAL A 171 -10.09 0.83 8.24
N GLY A 172 -11.38 1.00 7.91
CA GLY A 172 -12.44 0.13 8.44
C GLY A 172 -12.25 -1.34 8.05
N LEU A 173 -11.92 -1.60 6.77
CA LEU A 173 -11.62 -2.95 6.27
C LEU A 173 -10.42 -3.56 7.02
N THR A 174 -9.33 -2.81 7.19
CA THR A 174 -8.13 -3.26 7.89
C THR A 174 -8.44 -3.72 9.31
N LYS A 175 -9.18 -2.91 10.07
CA LYS A 175 -9.56 -3.22 11.46
C LYS A 175 -10.47 -4.44 11.54
N ASN A 176 -11.43 -4.57 10.62
CA ASN A 176 -12.33 -5.72 10.59
C ASN A 176 -11.57 -7.01 10.28
N VAL A 177 -10.69 -7.01 9.27
CA VAL A 177 -9.87 -8.19 8.93
C VAL A 177 -8.97 -8.59 10.09
N ALA A 178 -8.28 -7.63 10.71
CA ALA A 178 -7.41 -7.89 11.85
C ALA A 178 -8.17 -8.55 13.02
N PHE A 179 -9.37 -8.08 13.33
CA PHE A 179 -10.20 -8.64 14.40
C PHE A 179 -10.73 -10.03 14.06
N MET A 180 -11.25 -10.21 12.84
CA MET A 180 -11.92 -11.44 12.42
C MET A 180 -10.96 -12.63 12.27
N TYR A 181 -9.67 -12.38 12.06
CA TYR A 181 -8.65 -13.41 11.82
C TYR A 181 -7.49 -13.38 12.83
N ALA A 182 -7.70 -12.76 13.99
CA ALA A 182 -6.66 -12.59 15.02
C ALA A 182 -6.08 -13.90 15.55
N ASP A 183 -6.86 -14.98 15.51
CA ASP A 183 -6.51 -16.31 16.00
C ASP A 183 -5.87 -17.23 14.95
N THR A 184 -5.68 -16.72 13.72
CA THR A 184 -5.17 -17.53 12.58
C THR A 184 -3.70 -17.23 12.21
N GLY A 185 -3.03 -16.35 12.96
CA GLY A 185 -1.69 -15.89 12.63
C GLY A 185 -1.66 -14.82 11.50
N ILE A 186 -2.81 -14.40 10.99
CA ILE A 186 -2.91 -13.33 9.99
C ILE A 186 -2.89 -11.98 10.70
N ARG A 187 -1.98 -11.08 10.26
CA ARG A 187 -1.92 -9.68 10.70
C ARG A 187 -2.33 -8.77 9.56
N CYS A 188 -3.20 -7.82 9.84
CA CYS A 188 -3.64 -6.82 8.88
C CYS A 188 -3.51 -5.43 9.49
N ASN A 189 -2.63 -4.59 8.94
CA ASN A 189 -2.39 -3.24 9.41
C ASN A 189 -2.47 -2.24 8.26
N ALA A 190 -2.73 -0.97 8.58
CA ALA A 190 -2.67 0.13 7.60
C ALA A 190 -1.51 1.06 7.89
N ILE A 191 -0.84 1.52 6.84
CA ILE A 191 0.00 2.71 6.88
C ILE A 191 -0.83 3.91 6.42
N CYS A 192 -0.71 5.04 7.13
CA CYS A 192 -1.43 6.27 6.87
C CYS A 192 -0.45 7.41 6.59
N PRO A 193 0.12 7.48 5.37
CA PRO A 193 1.06 8.54 5.01
C PRO A 193 0.39 9.92 5.05
N GLY A 194 1.13 10.92 5.52
CA GLY A 194 0.85 12.33 5.29
C GLY A 194 1.26 12.77 3.90
N ASN A 195 1.61 14.05 3.76
CA ASN A 195 2.14 14.59 2.51
C ASN A 195 3.50 13.94 2.19
N THR A 196 3.56 13.15 1.13
CA THR A 196 4.76 12.40 0.72
C THR A 196 5.14 12.75 -0.72
N GLN A 197 6.43 12.89 -0.97
CA GLN A 197 6.98 13.21 -2.30
C GLN A 197 6.77 12.04 -3.27
N THR A 198 5.63 12.04 -3.95
CA THR A 198 5.23 10.99 -4.91
C THR A 198 4.54 11.60 -6.12
N ASN A 199 4.33 10.78 -7.15
CA ASN A 199 3.62 11.18 -8.36
C ASN A 199 2.10 11.02 -8.26
N ILE A 200 1.53 10.71 -7.09
CA ILE A 200 0.08 10.45 -6.95
C ILE A 200 -0.79 11.63 -7.39
N GLY A 201 -0.29 12.85 -7.23
CA GLY A 201 -0.97 14.08 -7.64
C GLY A 201 -0.83 14.45 -9.12
N VAL A 202 0.05 13.77 -9.87
CA VAL A 202 0.30 14.11 -11.31
C VAL A 202 -0.94 13.87 -12.16
N GLY A 203 -1.87 13.00 -11.74
CA GLY A 203 -3.14 12.76 -12.42
C GLY A 203 -4.23 13.83 -12.20
N MET A 204 -4.03 14.79 -11.30
CA MET A 204 -4.97 15.88 -11.05
C MET A 204 -4.88 16.91 -12.20
N ARG A 205 -5.91 16.97 -13.05
CA ARG A 205 -5.91 17.87 -14.23
C ARG A 205 -6.60 19.19 -13.97
N GLN A 206 -7.67 19.20 -13.20
CA GLN A 206 -8.50 20.37 -12.90
C GLN A 206 -9.00 20.27 -11.45
N PRO A 207 -8.16 20.58 -10.46
CA PRO A 207 -8.58 20.54 -9.06
C PRO A 207 -9.66 21.62 -8.80
N SER A 208 -10.64 21.27 -7.96
CA SER A 208 -11.67 22.23 -7.51
C SER A 208 -11.03 23.43 -6.81
N GLU A 209 -11.44 24.65 -7.19
CA GLU A 209 -10.98 25.88 -6.52
C GLU A 209 -11.34 25.87 -5.03
N ARG A 210 -12.58 25.43 -4.69
CA ARG A 210 -13.03 25.29 -3.32
C ARG A 210 -12.22 24.23 -2.58
N GLY A 211 -11.97 23.07 -3.22
CA GLY A 211 -11.19 21.98 -2.66
C GLY A 211 -9.75 22.40 -2.39
N MET A 212 -9.10 23.08 -3.35
CA MET A 212 -7.75 23.62 -3.18
C MET A 212 -7.66 24.63 -2.04
N ALA A 213 -8.59 25.58 -1.95
CA ALA A 213 -8.61 26.57 -0.87
C ALA A 213 -8.73 25.91 0.49
N LYS A 214 -9.54 24.85 0.63
CA LYS A 214 -9.70 24.09 1.88
C LYS A 214 -8.50 23.19 2.17
N ALA A 215 -7.96 22.50 1.18
CA ALA A 215 -6.76 21.68 1.35
C ALA A 215 -5.57 22.56 1.79
N THR A 216 -5.37 23.74 1.20
CA THR A 216 -4.31 24.69 1.59
C THR A 216 -4.39 25.04 3.08
N THR A 217 -5.60 25.25 3.62
CA THR A 217 -5.80 25.50 5.05
C THR A 217 -5.33 24.30 5.88
N GLY A 218 -5.63 23.08 5.42
CA GLY A 218 -5.17 21.84 6.06
C GLY A 218 -3.65 21.64 5.99
N TYR A 219 -3.00 22.05 4.89
CA TYR A 219 -1.55 21.93 4.70
C TYR A 219 -0.75 22.90 5.55
N ALA A 220 -1.33 23.96 6.09
CA ALA A 220 -0.62 24.96 6.90
C ALA A 220 0.06 24.37 8.15
N GLY A 221 -0.41 23.23 8.65
CA GLY A 221 0.22 22.52 9.78
C GLY A 221 1.35 21.55 9.39
N ALA A 222 1.54 21.27 8.10
CA ALA A 222 2.59 20.35 7.64
C ALA A 222 3.95 21.04 7.67
N THR A 223 4.91 20.48 8.42
CA THR A 223 6.27 21.05 8.55
C THR A 223 7.15 20.76 7.34
N ARG A 224 6.93 19.61 6.67
CA ARG A 224 7.61 19.17 5.46
C ARG A 224 6.83 18.07 4.74
N SER A 225 7.24 17.74 3.55
CA SER A 225 6.85 16.50 2.89
C SER A 225 7.76 15.35 3.37
N GLY A 226 7.17 14.19 3.62
CA GLY A 226 7.91 12.95 3.83
C GLY A 226 8.48 12.40 2.52
N THR A 227 9.39 11.42 2.61
CA THR A 227 9.91 10.68 1.46
C THR A 227 9.29 9.27 1.39
N PRO A 228 9.28 8.63 0.21
CA PRO A 228 8.85 7.24 0.08
C PRO A 228 9.62 6.28 1.01
N GLU A 229 10.91 6.55 1.27
CA GLU A 229 11.77 5.74 2.13
C GLU A 229 11.35 5.79 3.60
N GLU A 230 10.83 6.92 4.08
CA GLU A 230 10.28 7.04 5.43
C GLU A 230 9.00 6.21 5.58
N ILE A 231 8.19 6.11 4.53
CA ILE A 231 6.98 5.29 4.54
C ILE A 231 7.33 3.81 4.43
N SER A 232 8.26 3.43 3.54
CA SER A 232 8.67 2.04 3.35
C SER A 232 9.37 1.45 4.57
N ALA A 233 10.02 2.26 5.40
CA ALA A 233 10.59 1.82 6.67
C ALA A 233 9.52 1.31 7.64
N ALA A 234 8.39 2.01 7.72
CA ALA A 234 7.25 1.57 8.53
C ALA A 234 6.60 0.30 7.96
N ALA A 235 6.49 0.20 6.62
CA ALA A 235 5.99 -1.01 5.98
C ALA A 235 6.89 -2.22 6.28
N LEU A 236 8.22 -2.07 6.23
CA LEU A 236 9.16 -3.14 6.60
C LEU A 236 8.98 -3.57 8.06
N PHE A 237 8.87 -2.62 8.99
CA PHE A 237 8.62 -2.93 10.39
C PHE A 237 7.33 -3.73 10.57
N LEU A 238 6.21 -3.30 9.97
CA LEU A 238 4.94 -4.00 10.05
C LEU A 238 4.96 -5.38 9.39
N ALA A 239 5.77 -5.56 8.35
CA ALA A 239 5.96 -6.84 7.67
C ALA A 239 6.72 -7.86 8.53
N SER A 240 7.64 -7.39 9.37
CA SER A 240 8.55 -8.22 10.15
C SER A 240 7.93 -8.83 11.40
N ASP A 241 8.60 -9.84 11.98
CA ASP A 241 8.24 -10.46 13.25
C ASP A 241 8.34 -9.50 14.45
N GLN A 242 9.07 -8.38 14.30
CA GLN A 242 9.15 -7.34 15.32
C GLN A 242 7.79 -6.67 15.58
N ALA A 243 6.87 -6.71 14.61
CA ALA A 243 5.50 -6.26 14.72
C ALA A 243 4.51 -7.41 15.04
N GLY A 244 4.97 -8.55 15.55
CA GLY A 244 4.17 -9.76 15.77
C GLY A 244 2.92 -9.56 16.64
N PHE A 245 2.91 -8.55 17.52
CA PHE A 245 1.75 -8.23 18.37
C PHE A 245 0.98 -6.98 17.92
N ILE A 246 1.31 -6.46 16.70
CA ILE A 246 0.61 -5.32 16.10
C ILE A 246 -0.38 -5.84 15.06
N ASN A 247 -1.68 -5.67 15.31
CA ASN A 247 -2.75 -6.12 14.43
C ASN A 247 -3.94 -5.15 14.51
N GLY A 248 -4.44 -4.70 13.36
CA GLY A 248 -5.51 -3.71 13.27
C GLY A 248 -5.05 -2.25 13.46
N GLU A 249 -3.73 -2.01 13.47
CA GLU A 249 -3.18 -0.67 13.65
C GLU A 249 -3.35 0.17 12.37
N THR A 250 -3.48 1.48 12.57
CA THR A 250 -3.48 2.51 11.52
C THR A 250 -2.32 3.46 11.77
N LEU A 251 -1.12 3.00 11.41
CA LEU A 251 0.13 3.70 11.70
C LEU A 251 0.25 5.00 10.90
N THR A 252 0.14 6.13 11.60
CA THR A 252 0.30 7.45 10.99
C THR A 252 1.77 7.78 10.79
N ILE A 253 2.11 8.23 9.56
CA ILE A 253 3.47 8.60 9.16
C ILE A 253 3.40 9.94 8.45
N ASP A 254 3.34 11.04 9.22
CA ASP A 254 3.00 12.37 8.72
C ASP A 254 3.88 13.52 9.27
N GLY A 255 4.96 13.19 9.97
CA GLY A 255 5.85 14.19 10.57
C GLY A 255 5.20 15.03 11.68
N GLY A 256 4.15 14.50 12.33
CA GLY A 256 3.41 15.18 13.38
C GLY A 256 2.31 16.12 12.87
N TRP A 257 2.01 16.10 11.57
CA TRP A 257 1.01 16.96 10.95
C TRP A 257 -0.39 16.84 11.57
N SER A 258 -0.75 15.67 12.07
CA SER A 258 -2.08 15.39 12.68
C SER A 258 -2.07 15.26 14.21
N ALA A 259 -0.98 15.65 14.88
CA ALA A 259 -0.80 15.45 16.30
C ALA A 259 -1.43 16.55 17.19
N TYR A 260 -2.44 17.27 16.69
CA TYR A 260 -3.13 18.34 17.41
C TYR A 260 -4.65 18.12 17.47
#